data_4f1815c13cd0f29c5d3902e731c0255d
#
_entry.id   4f1815c13cd0f29c5d3902e731c0255d
#
_cell.length_a   1.000
_cell.length_b   1.000
_cell.length_c   1.000
_cell.angle_alpha   90.00
_cell.angle_beta   90.00
_cell.angle_gamma   90.00
#
_symmetry.space_group_name_H-M   'P 1'
#
loop_
_entity.id
_entity.type
_entity.pdbx_description
1 polymer ?
#
loop_
_entity_poly.entity_id
_entity_poly.type
_entity_poly.pdbx_seq_one_letter_code
_entity_poly.pdbx_strand_id
1 'polypeptide(L)'
;MGPVSPQHTSTEPVRLHRWDEIALEKVTEMLSRKIITGEREMLTQIYLKRGCLVPNHSHESEQMTYVLQGALKFLIGGEEITVREGEVLHIPSWVEHQAEALEDTLEMDVFSPIRQDWLDHTDDYFHK
;
A
#
# COMPACT_ATOMS: atom_id res chain seq x y z
N MET A 1 -10.04 -34.99 -10.07
CA MET A 1 -10.42 -33.62 -9.71
C MET A 1 -11.95 -33.57 -9.60
N GLY A 2 -12.45 -32.93 -8.56
CA GLY A 2 -13.90 -32.71 -8.43
C GLY A 2 -14.41 -31.73 -9.48
N PRO A 3 -15.73 -31.57 -9.61
CA PRO A 3 -16.31 -30.62 -10.53
C PRO A 3 -15.92 -29.21 -10.14
N VAL A 4 -15.57 -28.41 -11.14
CA VAL A 4 -15.25 -27.00 -10.96
C VAL A 4 -16.56 -26.25 -10.79
N SER A 5 -16.67 -25.42 -9.73
CA SER A 5 -17.81 -24.55 -9.54
C SER A 5 -17.95 -23.60 -10.72
N PRO A 6 -19.19 -23.22 -11.09
CA PRO A 6 -19.38 -22.19 -12.11
C PRO A 6 -18.56 -20.96 -11.75
N GLN A 7 -17.77 -20.50 -12.69
CA GLN A 7 -16.94 -19.32 -12.50
C GLN A 7 -17.59 -18.12 -13.17
N HIS A 8 -17.61 -17.00 -12.46
CA HIS A 8 -18.02 -15.75 -13.03
C HIS A 8 -16.80 -15.10 -13.70
N THR A 9 -16.86 -15.01 -15.01
CA THR A 9 -15.85 -14.23 -15.74
C THR A 9 -16.15 -12.76 -15.55
N SER A 10 -15.16 -12.03 -15.11
CA SER A 10 -15.26 -10.58 -14.98
C SER A 10 -15.56 -9.96 -16.34
N THR A 11 -16.33 -8.88 -16.33
CA THR A 11 -16.59 -8.05 -17.52
C THR A 11 -15.59 -6.91 -17.67
N GLU A 12 -14.65 -6.79 -16.69
CA GLU A 12 -13.63 -5.77 -16.77
C GLU A 12 -12.66 -6.04 -17.94
N PRO A 13 -12.24 -5.00 -18.66
CA PRO A 13 -11.26 -5.18 -19.72
C PRO A 13 -9.87 -5.48 -19.20
N VAL A 14 -9.09 -6.19 -19.98
CA VAL A 14 -7.66 -6.32 -19.72
C VAL A 14 -7.01 -4.96 -19.97
N ARG A 15 -6.18 -4.50 -19.06
CA ARG A 15 -5.50 -3.20 -19.16
C ARG A 15 -4.01 -3.38 -18.93
N LEU A 16 -3.22 -2.67 -19.73
CA LEU A 16 -1.78 -2.54 -19.49
C LEU A 16 -1.53 -1.17 -18.87
N HIS A 17 -0.85 -1.14 -17.74
CA HIS A 17 -0.47 0.10 -17.07
C HIS A 17 1.04 0.29 -17.11
N ARG A 18 1.48 1.55 -17.19
CA ARG A 18 2.89 1.92 -17.05
C ARG A 18 3.00 2.95 -15.93
N TRP A 19 3.93 2.73 -15.02
CA TRP A 19 4.09 3.63 -13.89
C TRP A 19 4.38 5.07 -14.29
N ASP A 20 5.12 5.28 -15.36
CA ASP A 20 5.45 6.62 -15.86
C ASP A 20 4.24 7.36 -16.44
N GLU A 21 3.16 6.65 -16.72
CA GLU A 21 1.90 7.23 -17.20
C GLU A 21 0.89 7.46 -16.08
N ILE A 22 1.18 6.97 -14.87
CA ILE A 22 0.30 7.14 -13.72
C ILE A 22 0.63 8.47 -13.04
N ALA A 23 -0.41 9.28 -12.79
CA ALA A 23 -0.23 10.56 -12.12
C ALA A 23 0.27 10.38 -10.69
N LEU A 24 1.26 11.17 -10.31
CA LEU A 24 1.76 11.21 -8.94
C LEU A 24 0.82 12.08 -8.11
N GLU A 25 0.28 11.51 -7.03
CA GLU A 25 -0.54 12.22 -6.07
C GLU A 25 0.33 12.64 -4.90
N LYS A 26 0.42 13.95 -4.66
CA LYS A 26 1.09 14.48 -3.49
C LYS A 26 0.10 14.46 -2.33
N VAL A 27 0.31 13.57 -1.35
CA VAL A 27 -0.58 13.42 -0.21
C VAL A 27 -0.20 14.43 0.88
N THR A 28 1.11 14.54 1.18
CA THR A 28 1.68 15.52 2.10
C THR A 28 3.00 16.03 1.50
N GLU A 29 3.66 16.96 2.18
CA GLU A 29 4.98 17.41 1.76
C GLU A 29 6.01 16.28 1.74
N MET A 30 5.79 15.21 2.52
CA MET A 30 6.75 14.13 2.69
C MET A 30 6.32 12.82 2.05
N LEU A 31 5.09 12.73 1.53
CA LEU A 31 4.56 11.49 0.99
C LEU A 31 3.80 11.72 -0.30
N SER A 32 4.17 10.96 -1.33
CA SER A 32 3.49 10.95 -2.63
C SER A 32 3.23 9.51 -3.04
N ARG A 33 2.24 9.29 -3.88
CA ARG A 33 1.88 7.94 -4.30
C ARG A 33 1.34 7.88 -5.71
N LYS A 34 1.45 6.68 -6.31
CA LYS A 34 0.81 6.32 -7.58
C LYS A 34 -0.03 5.08 -7.33
N ILE A 35 -1.22 5.03 -7.88
CA ILE A 35 -2.18 3.95 -7.63
C ILE A 35 -2.61 3.30 -8.94
N ILE A 36 -2.54 1.97 -8.97
CA ILE A 36 -3.16 1.14 -10.01
C ILE A 36 -4.16 0.25 -9.28
N THR A 37 -5.42 0.29 -9.67
CA THR A 37 -6.46 -0.49 -9.01
C THR A 37 -7.14 -1.46 -9.97
N GLY A 38 -7.37 -2.68 -9.49
CA GLY A 38 -8.26 -3.66 -10.11
C GLY A 38 -9.58 -3.72 -9.34
N GLU A 39 -10.32 -4.79 -9.54
CA GLU A 39 -11.59 -5.01 -8.83
C GLU A 39 -11.38 -5.40 -7.36
N ARG A 40 -10.39 -6.23 -7.09
CA ARG A 40 -10.17 -6.85 -5.76
C ARG A 40 -8.82 -6.54 -5.17
N GLU A 41 -7.91 -6.04 -5.96
CA GLU A 41 -6.55 -5.75 -5.51
C GLU A 41 -6.08 -4.41 -6.05
N MET A 42 -5.22 -3.78 -5.28
CA MET A 42 -4.67 -2.48 -5.59
C MET A 42 -3.16 -2.56 -5.45
N LEU A 43 -2.46 -2.00 -6.42
CA LEU A 43 -1.01 -1.94 -6.44
C LEU A 43 -0.60 -0.48 -6.39
N THR A 44 0.26 -0.13 -5.44
CA THR A 44 0.65 1.27 -5.25
C THR A 44 2.16 1.41 -5.17
N GLN A 45 2.68 2.53 -5.66
CA GLN A 45 4.04 2.96 -5.36
C GLN A 45 3.94 4.18 -4.46
N ILE A 46 4.71 4.16 -3.37
CA ILE A 46 4.70 5.22 -2.37
C ILE A 46 6.12 5.73 -2.18
N TYR A 47 6.25 7.04 -2.28
CA TYR A 47 7.51 7.75 -2.10
C TYR A 47 7.43 8.49 -0.78
N LEU A 48 8.35 8.18 0.15
CA LEU A 48 8.41 8.81 1.46
C LEU A 48 9.77 9.47 1.63
N LYS A 49 9.76 10.71 2.07
CA LYS A 49 10.99 11.39 2.45
C LYS A 49 11.41 10.91 3.84
N ARG A 50 12.72 10.89 4.07
CA ARG A 50 13.28 10.56 5.39
C ARG A 50 12.56 11.34 6.49
N GLY A 51 12.16 10.63 7.55
CA GLY A 51 11.44 11.22 8.67
C GLY A 51 9.93 11.26 8.52
N CYS A 52 9.41 10.88 7.34
CA CYS A 52 7.96 10.81 7.12
C CYS A 52 7.33 9.80 8.08
N LEU A 53 6.30 10.24 8.78
CA LEU A 53 5.52 9.38 9.67
C LEU A 53 4.19 9.06 9.02
N VAL A 54 3.85 7.78 8.99
CA VAL A 54 2.51 7.30 8.66
C VAL A 54 1.85 6.98 9.99
N PRO A 55 0.84 7.76 10.42
CA PRO A 55 0.21 7.58 11.72
C PRO A 55 -0.41 6.20 11.89
N ASN A 56 -0.56 5.77 13.15
CA ASN A 56 -1.17 4.50 13.48
C ASN A 56 -2.58 4.42 12.91
N HIS A 57 -2.87 3.36 12.18
CA HIS A 57 -4.15 3.13 11.53
C HIS A 57 -4.35 1.65 11.26
N SER A 58 -5.56 1.28 10.90
CA SER A 58 -5.90 -0.06 10.45
C SER A 58 -6.92 0.02 9.33
N HIS A 59 -7.05 -1.05 8.58
CA HIS A 59 -7.98 -1.16 7.46
C HIS A 59 -8.33 -2.61 7.17
N GLU A 60 -9.44 -2.81 6.50
CA GLU A 60 -9.89 -4.15 6.11
C GLU A 60 -8.87 -4.84 5.21
N SER A 61 -8.25 -4.08 4.30
CA SER A 61 -7.30 -4.64 3.34
C SER A 61 -6.15 -5.34 4.03
N GLU A 62 -5.87 -6.55 3.60
CA GLU A 62 -4.59 -7.20 3.82
C GLU A 62 -3.54 -6.42 3.02
N GLN A 63 -2.34 -6.28 3.54
CA GLN A 63 -1.30 -5.46 2.94
C GLN A 63 0.01 -6.23 2.85
N MET A 64 0.66 -6.16 1.69
CA MET A 64 2.04 -6.56 1.50
C MET A 64 2.84 -5.31 1.18
N THR A 65 3.86 -5.02 1.97
CA THR A 65 4.74 -3.88 1.76
C THR A 65 6.11 -4.37 1.31
N TYR A 66 6.49 -4.00 0.10
CA TYR A 66 7.78 -4.33 -0.49
C TYR A 66 8.62 -3.05 -0.58
N VAL A 67 9.74 -3.01 0.16
CA VAL A 67 10.67 -1.88 0.06
C VAL A 67 11.61 -2.10 -1.12
N LEU A 68 11.48 -1.22 -2.11
CA LEU A 68 12.32 -1.26 -3.31
C LEU A 68 13.62 -0.52 -3.09
N GLN A 69 13.59 0.56 -2.31
CA GLN A 69 14.76 1.39 -1.99
C GLN A 69 14.50 2.11 -0.68
N GLY A 70 15.49 2.15 0.19
CA GLY A 70 15.38 2.80 1.49
C GLY A 70 15.07 1.85 2.63
N ALA A 71 14.41 2.33 3.67
CA ALA A 71 14.04 1.55 4.84
C ALA A 71 12.87 2.17 5.58
N LEU A 72 11.93 1.32 6.00
CA LEU A 72 10.77 1.69 6.81
C LEU A 72 10.83 0.99 8.16
N LYS A 73 10.54 1.70 9.22
CA LYS A 73 10.37 1.12 10.54
C LYS A 73 8.88 1.11 10.88
N PHE A 74 8.33 -0.08 11.05
CA PHE A 74 6.95 -0.27 11.47
C PHE A 74 6.88 -0.47 12.97
N LEU A 75 5.82 0.05 13.58
CA LEU A 75 5.46 -0.24 14.96
C LEU A 75 4.12 -0.97 14.93
N ILE A 76 4.13 -2.23 15.34
CA ILE A 76 2.96 -3.12 15.31
C ILE A 76 2.91 -3.92 16.60
N GLY A 77 1.84 -3.73 17.38
CA GLY A 77 1.69 -4.47 18.63
C GLY A 77 2.81 -4.23 19.63
N GLY A 78 3.39 -3.04 19.63
CA GLY A 78 4.50 -2.68 20.50
C GLY A 78 5.86 -3.15 20.02
N GLU A 79 5.93 -3.85 18.89
CA GLU A 79 7.19 -4.31 18.31
C GLU A 79 7.62 -3.40 17.16
N GLU A 80 8.92 -3.15 17.09
CA GLU A 80 9.51 -2.44 15.96
C GLU A 80 10.01 -3.45 14.93
N ILE A 81 9.58 -3.27 13.69
CA ILE A 81 10.00 -4.11 12.58
C ILE A 81 10.55 -3.20 11.49
N THR A 82 11.84 -3.35 11.19
CA THR A 82 12.46 -2.58 10.11
C THR A 82 12.44 -3.41 8.83
N VAL A 83 11.86 -2.83 7.79
CA VAL A 83 11.80 -3.42 6.46
C VAL A 83 12.80 -2.69 5.58
N ARG A 84 13.76 -3.43 5.04
CA ARG A 84 14.84 -2.88 4.22
C ARG A 84 14.66 -3.24 2.76
N GLU A 85 15.51 -2.68 1.93
CA GLU A 85 15.50 -2.96 0.49
C GLU A 85 15.47 -4.48 0.22
N GLY A 86 14.52 -4.90 -0.60
CA GLY A 86 14.33 -6.30 -0.98
C GLY A 86 13.51 -7.12 -0.01
N GLU A 87 13.06 -6.54 1.10
CA GLU A 87 12.24 -7.23 2.09
C GLU A 87 10.77 -6.90 1.93
N VAL A 88 9.91 -7.84 2.35
CA VAL A 88 8.47 -7.70 2.28
C VAL A 88 7.86 -7.95 3.66
N LEU A 89 7.02 -7.03 4.11
CA LEU A 89 6.26 -7.17 5.35
C LEU A 89 4.81 -7.47 5.01
N HIS A 90 4.27 -8.52 5.60
CA HIS A 90 2.85 -8.86 5.50
C HIS A 90 2.10 -8.35 6.72
N ILE A 91 1.09 -7.53 6.49
CA ILE A 91 0.22 -6.99 7.55
C ILE A 91 -1.19 -7.54 7.32
N PRO A 92 -1.69 -8.41 8.21
CA PRO A 92 -3.04 -8.95 8.09
C PRO A 92 -4.13 -7.89 8.23
N SER A 93 -5.34 -8.25 7.80
CA SER A 93 -6.53 -7.41 7.88
C SER A 93 -6.74 -6.88 9.31
N TRP A 94 -7.04 -5.60 9.44
CA TRP A 94 -7.37 -4.90 10.68
C TRP A 94 -6.26 -4.81 11.73
N VAL A 95 -5.04 -5.25 11.41
CA VAL A 95 -3.91 -5.09 12.33
C VAL A 95 -3.43 -3.64 12.29
N GLU A 96 -3.44 -2.99 13.45
CA GLU A 96 -2.97 -1.61 13.57
C GLU A 96 -1.47 -1.53 13.29
N HIS A 97 -1.08 -0.52 12.55
CA HIS A 97 0.31 -0.30 12.19
C HIS A 97 0.61 1.18 11.99
N GLN A 98 1.85 1.53 12.25
CA GLN A 98 2.40 2.85 12.07
C GLN A 98 3.77 2.67 11.42
N ALA A 99 4.21 3.63 10.63
CA ALA A 99 5.49 3.54 9.95
C ALA A 99 6.25 4.85 9.98
N GLU A 100 7.58 4.75 9.94
CA GLU A 100 8.48 5.89 9.81
C GLU A 100 9.52 5.57 8.73
N ALA A 101 9.72 6.49 7.81
CA ALA A 101 10.78 6.36 6.82
C ALA A 101 12.12 6.72 7.46
N LEU A 102 13.03 5.75 7.52
CA LEU A 102 14.37 5.95 8.08
C LEU A 102 15.30 6.63 7.07
N GLU A 103 14.98 6.53 5.80
CA GLU A 103 15.67 7.12 4.66
C GLU A 103 14.62 7.56 3.66
N ASP A 104 15.02 8.26 2.60
CA ASP A 104 14.15 8.46 1.45
C ASP A 104 13.81 7.07 0.90
N THR A 105 12.53 6.75 0.81
CA THR A 105 12.08 5.40 0.54
C THR A 105 11.12 5.35 -0.62
N LEU A 106 11.32 4.35 -1.48
CA LEU A 106 10.36 3.93 -2.48
C LEU A 106 9.87 2.55 -2.07
N GLU A 107 8.58 2.42 -1.83
CA GLU A 107 7.97 1.15 -1.50
C GLU A 107 6.79 0.86 -2.40
N MET A 108 6.42 -0.41 -2.48
CA MET A 108 5.24 -0.87 -3.20
C MET A 108 4.34 -1.58 -2.20
N ASP A 109 3.07 -1.16 -2.15
CA ASP A 109 2.05 -1.85 -1.35
C ASP A 109 1.06 -2.55 -2.26
N VAL A 110 0.70 -3.77 -1.87
CA VAL A 110 -0.41 -4.51 -2.47
C VAL A 110 -1.50 -4.61 -1.42
N PHE A 111 -2.71 -4.19 -1.78
CA PHE A 111 -3.88 -4.25 -0.91
C PHE A 111 -4.96 -5.16 -1.50
N SER A 112 -5.58 -5.97 -0.66
CA SER A 112 -6.76 -6.76 -1.03
C SER A 112 -7.68 -6.90 0.20
N PRO A 113 -8.96 -6.49 0.12
CA PRO A 113 -9.60 -5.77 -0.98
C PRO A 113 -9.01 -4.38 -1.20
N ILE A 114 -9.46 -3.71 -2.25
CA ILE A 114 -8.95 -2.39 -2.60
C ILE A 114 -9.21 -1.37 -1.49
N ARG A 115 -8.36 -0.34 -1.43
CA ARG A 115 -8.48 0.80 -0.51
C ARG A 115 -9.39 1.85 -1.14
N GLN A 116 -10.70 1.71 -0.96
CA GLN A 116 -11.67 2.66 -1.51
C GLN A 116 -11.46 4.06 -0.94
N ASP A 117 -11.01 4.16 0.31
CA ASP A 117 -10.70 5.44 0.94
C ASP A 117 -9.57 6.19 0.22
N TRP A 118 -8.61 5.48 -0.37
CA TRP A 118 -7.55 6.11 -1.16
C TRP A 118 -8.08 6.61 -2.50
N LEU A 119 -8.99 5.86 -3.12
CA LEU A 119 -9.61 6.27 -4.38
C LEU A 119 -10.55 7.47 -4.19
N ASP A 120 -11.23 7.51 -3.06
CA ASP A 120 -12.17 8.58 -2.72
C ASP A 120 -11.50 9.78 -2.04
N HIS A 121 -10.20 9.70 -1.77
CA HIS A 121 -9.43 10.73 -1.04
C HIS A 121 -10.03 11.02 0.33
N THR A 122 -10.48 9.96 1.04
CA THR A 122 -11.04 10.05 2.39
C THR A 122 -10.09 9.49 3.45
N ASP A 123 -8.86 9.13 3.08
CA ASP A 123 -7.82 8.67 3.97
C ASP A 123 -7.16 9.86 4.68
N ASP A 124 -7.87 10.45 5.62
CA ASP A 124 -7.47 11.71 6.26
C ASP A 124 -6.49 11.56 7.43
N TYR A 125 -6.10 10.35 7.78
CA TYR A 125 -5.22 10.09 8.92
C TYR A 125 -3.82 10.71 8.75
N PHE A 126 -3.39 11.00 7.53
CA PHE A 126 -2.12 11.69 7.28
C PHE A 126 -2.13 13.15 7.73
N HIS A 127 -3.31 13.71 7.92
CA HIS A 127 -3.49 15.12 8.25
C HIS A 127 -3.96 15.36 9.70
N LYS A 128 -3.95 14.31 10.49
CA LYS A 128 -4.35 14.40 11.91
C LYS A 128 -3.18 14.76 12.82
#